data_ab47b0067fce31bfe8c224484e50b622
#
_entry.id   ab47b0067fce31bfe8c224484e50b622
#
_cell.length_a   1.000
_cell.length_b   1.000
_cell.length_c   1.000
_cell.angle_alpha   90.00
_cell.angle_beta   90.00
_cell.angle_gamma   90.00
#
_symmetry.space_group_name_H-M   'P 1'
#
loop_
_entity.id
_entity.type
_entity.pdbx_description
1 polymer ?
#
loop_
_entity_poly.entity_id
_entity_poly.type
_entity_poly.pdbx_seq_one_letter_code
_entity_poly.pdbx_strand_id
1 'polypeptide(L)'
;MRTMIRLLLVAMMLTVFTAVCFTQPAMAGDTTKLDRAVDKALKKLYAKSPAAVKLSREAKAVLIFPSVTKVGFLVGGQYGEGALIVDGKTVGYYNTVAGSYGLQAGAQKFGYAMFFMDTASLEYLNNSSGWEIGVGPSIVFVDEGMGKNITTSTTKEGIYAFIYGQKGLMAGVGLQGSKITKLNP
;
A
#
# COMPACT_ATOMS: atom_id res chain seq x y z
N MET A 1 44.93 16.12 -15.27
CA MET A 1 44.16 15.08 -15.99
C MET A 1 43.29 14.23 -15.09
N ARG A 2 43.81 13.61 -14.03
CA ARG A 2 43.00 12.79 -13.07
C ARG A 2 41.90 13.57 -12.31
N THR A 3 42.16 14.83 -11.96
CA THR A 3 41.18 15.69 -11.26
C THR A 3 40.04 16.15 -12.18
N MET A 4 40.30 16.45 -13.42
CA MET A 4 39.29 16.80 -14.42
C MET A 4 38.36 15.63 -14.74
N ILE A 5 38.91 14.42 -14.84
CA ILE A 5 38.09 13.20 -15.06
C ILE A 5 37.18 12.92 -13.88
N ARG A 6 37.66 13.15 -12.64
CA ARG A 6 36.82 13.00 -11.44
C ARG A 6 35.69 14.04 -11.36
N LEU A 7 35.96 15.29 -11.74
CA LEU A 7 34.94 16.35 -11.82
C LEU A 7 33.90 16.07 -12.92
N LEU A 8 34.34 15.56 -14.09
CA LEU A 8 33.42 15.14 -15.15
C LEU A 8 32.54 13.95 -14.77
N LEU A 9 33.07 12.97 -14.05
CA LEU A 9 32.27 11.82 -13.53
C LEU A 9 31.27 12.24 -12.46
N VAL A 10 31.62 13.17 -11.58
CA VAL A 10 30.71 13.71 -10.58
C VAL A 10 29.62 14.58 -11.23
N ALA A 11 29.97 15.41 -12.22
CA ALA A 11 29.00 16.19 -12.97
C ALA A 11 28.05 15.30 -13.78
N MET A 12 28.54 14.23 -14.37
CA MET A 12 27.73 13.27 -15.12
C MET A 12 26.81 12.45 -14.18
N MET A 13 27.24 12.15 -12.97
CA MET A 13 26.37 11.53 -11.94
C MET A 13 25.27 12.49 -11.45
N LEU A 14 25.59 13.78 -11.32
CA LEU A 14 24.61 14.79 -10.87
C LEU A 14 23.54 15.05 -11.95
N THR A 15 23.92 15.03 -13.24
CA THR A 15 22.97 15.24 -14.35
C THR A 15 22.03 14.07 -14.57
N VAL A 16 22.45 12.84 -14.26
CA VAL A 16 21.58 11.65 -14.31
C VAL A 16 20.55 11.68 -13.17
N PHE A 17 20.87 12.32 -12.05
CA PHE A 17 19.96 12.39 -10.92
C PHE A 17 18.84 13.44 -11.09
N THR A 18 19.04 14.46 -11.91
CA THR A 18 18.02 15.51 -12.15
C THR A 18 17.04 15.20 -13.29
N ALA A 19 17.34 14.19 -14.13
CA ALA A 19 16.47 13.83 -15.26
C ALA A 19 15.39 12.80 -14.93
N VAL A 20 15.35 12.27 -13.69
CA VAL A 20 14.23 11.47 -13.20
C VAL A 20 13.20 12.41 -12.56
N CYS A 21 12.73 13.42 -13.31
CA CYS A 21 11.38 13.91 -13.12
C CYS A 21 10.47 12.71 -13.42
N PHE A 22 9.98 12.04 -12.38
CA PHE A 22 8.83 11.17 -12.48
C PHE A 22 7.65 12.01 -12.95
N THR A 23 7.53 12.21 -14.25
CA THR A 23 6.24 12.44 -14.86
C THR A 23 5.48 11.15 -14.56
N GLN A 24 4.66 11.18 -13.51
CA GLN A 24 3.71 10.11 -13.27
C GLN A 24 2.86 10.06 -14.54
N PRO A 25 2.88 8.97 -15.31
CA PRO A 25 1.85 8.81 -16.31
C PRO A 25 0.55 8.85 -15.51
N ALA A 26 -0.35 9.76 -15.87
CA ALA A 26 -1.75 9.67 -15.50
C ALA A 26 -2.26 8.39 -16.17
N MET A 27 -2.01 7.26 -15.52
CA MET A 27 -2.58 5.99 -15.90
C MET A 27 -4.03 6.07 -15.43
N ALA A 28 -4.89 6.57 -16.30
CA ALA A 28 -6.28 6.17 -16.31
C ALA A 28 -6.28 4.65 -16.60
N GLY A 29 -5.80 3.89 -15.61
CA GLY A 29 -5.84 2.44 -15.62
C GLY A 29 -7.30 2.07 -15.73
N ASP A 30 -7.61 1.06 -16.52
CA ASP A 30 -8.96 0.53 -16.70
C ASP A 30 -9.57 0.21 -15.31
N THR A 31 -10.27 1.20 -14.73
CA THR A 31 -10.88 1.13 -13.39
C THR A 31 -11.76 -0.11 -13.26
N THR A 32 -12.37 -0.56 -14.35
CA THR A 32 -13.18 -1.79 -14.40
C THR A 32 -12.34 -3.05 -14.11
N LYS A 33 -11.09 -3.09 -14.54
CA LYS A 33 -10.20 -4.22 -14.21
C LYS A 33 -9.77 -4.18 -12.77
N LEU A 34 -9.49 -2.99 -12.26
CA LEU A 34 -9.12 -2.80 -10.86
C LEU A 34 -10.28 -3.17 -9.94
N ASP A 35 -11.50 -2.72 -10.22
CA ASP A 35 -12.69 -3.06 -9.44
C ASP A 35 -12.91 -4.58 -9.38
N ARG A 36 -12.81 -5.27 -10.51
CA ARG A 36 -12.91 -6.74 -10.53
C ARG A 36 -11.80 -7.42 -9.72
N ALA A 37 -10.58 -6.88 -9.74
CA ALA A 37 -9.48 -7.41 -8.93
C ALA A 37 -9.70 -7.16 -7.44
N VAL A 38 -10.22 -6.01 -7.07
CA VAL A 38 -10.60 -5.61 -5.71
C VAL A 38 -11.69 -6.54 -5.17
N ASP A 39 -12.79 -6.74 -5.90
CA ASP A 39 -13.87 -7.65 -5.51
C ASP A 39 -13.39 -9.08 -5.29
N LYS A 40 -12.56 -9.58 -6.21
CA LYS A 40 -11.97 -10.92 -6.10
C LYS A 40 -11.07 -11.04 -4.87
N ALA A 41 -10.30 -10.01 -4.58
CA ALA A 41 -9.39 -9.97 -3.44
C ALA A 41 -10.16 -9.92 -2.11
N LEU A 42 -11.21 -9.09 -2.00
CA LEU A 42 -12.09 -9.02 -0.83
C LEU A 42 -12.79 -10.36 -0.57
N LYS A 43 -13.40 -10.96 -1.59
CA LYS A 43 -14.03 -12.28 -1.47
C LYS A 43 -13.05 -13.33 -0.96
N LYS A 44 -11.81 -13.32 -1.48
CA LYS A 44 -10.76 -14.26 -1.03
C LYS A 44 -10.31 -13.99 0.40
N LEU A 45 -10.19 -12.72 0.81
CA LEU A 45 -9.83 -12.33 2.17
C LEU A 45 -10.92 -12.78 3.15
N TYR A 46 -12.19 -12.49 2.85
CA TYR A 46 -13.32 -12.86 3.70
C TYR A 46 -13.50 -14.38 3.83
N ALA A 47 -13.25 -15.12 2.76
CA ALA A 47 -13.29 -16.59 2.81
C ALA A 47 -12.21 -17.20 3.70
N LYS A 48 -11.09 -16.48 3.92
CA LYS A 48 -9.96 -16.98 4.71
C LYS A 48 -9.87 -16.41 6.12
N SER A 49 -10.43 -15.24 6.35
CA SER A 49 -10.30 -14.51 7.62
C SER A 49 -11.67 -14.12 8.18
N PRO A 50 -12.19 -14.87 9.18
CA PRO A 50 -13.39 -14.48 9.92
C PRO A 50 -13.23 -13.10 10.59
N ALA A 51 -12.02 -12.73 11.00
CA ALA A 51 -11.72 -11.42 11.57
C ALA A 51 -11.95 -10.30 10.54
N ALA A 52 -11.54 -10.49 9.29
CA ALA A 52 -11.78 -9.51 8.23
C ALA A 52 -13.29 -9.34 7.96
N VAL A 53 -14.07 -10.43 8.00
CA VAL A 53 -15.52 -10.38 7.89
C VAL A 53 -16.14 -9.59 9.04
N LYS A 54 -15.64 -9.81 10.26
CA LYS A 54 -16.15 -9.10 11.44
C LYS A 54 -15.85 -7.61 11.34
N LEU A 55 -14.60 -7.25 11.07
CA LEU A 55 -14.17 -5.85 10.91
C LEU A 55 -14.92 -5.14 9.78
N SER A 56 -15.21 -5.82 8.67
CA SER A 56 -15.91 -5.23 7.53
C SER A 56 -17.34 -4.77 7.84
N ARG A 57 -17.96 -5.34 8.87
CA ARG A 57 -19.33 -4.95 9.31
C ARG A 57 -19.33 -3.67 10.15
N GLU A 58 -18.20 -3.34 10.76
CA GLU A 58 -18.06 -2.21 11.67
C GLU A 58 -17.25 -1.06 11.03
N ALA A 59 -16.45 -1.37 9.99
CA ALA A 59 -15.61 -0.41 9.32
C ALA A 59 -16.42 0.65 8.56
N LYS A 60 -15.99 1.91 8.65
CA LYS A 60 -16.50 3.04 7.86
C LYS A 60 -16.10 2.94 6.39
N ALA A 61 -14.93 2.37 6.13
CA ALA A 61 -14.40 2.16 4.79
C ALA A 61 -13.37 1.02 4.77
N VAL A 62 -13.16 0.45 3.59
CA VAL A 62 -12.10 -0.53 3.34
C VAL A 62 -11.27 -0.08 2.14
N LEU A 63 -9.98 0.22 2.36
CA LEU A 63 -9.02 0.46 1.29
C LEU A 63 -8.29 -0.84 0.99
N ILE A 64 -8.42 -1.32 -0.24
CA ILE A 64 -7.83 -2.60 -0.62
C ILE A 64 -6.92 -2.47 -1.83
N PHE A 65 -5.72 -3.02 -1.71
CA PHE A 65 -4.75 -3.19 -2.77
C PHE A 65 -4.68 -4.67 -3.13
N PRO A 66 -5.31 -5.09 -4.25
CA PRO A 66 -5.42 -6.51 -4.60
C PRO A 66 -4.07 -7.13 -4.95
N SER A 67 -3.13 -6.31 -5.41
CA SER A 67 -1.78 -6.75 -5.75
C SER A 67 -0.80 -5.59 -5.65
N VAL A 68 0.22 -5.76 -4.80
CA VAL A 68 1.38 -4.90 -4.69
C VAL A 68 2.59 -5.70 -5.13
N THR A 69 3.38 -5.15 -6.03
CA THR A 69 4.64 -5.75 -6.50
C THR A 69 5.80 -5.02 -5.84
N LYS A 70 6.68 -5.77 -5.18
CA LYS A 70 7.93 -5.29 -4.60
C LYS A 70 9.08 -5.95 -5.35
N VAL A 71 10.02 -5.14 -5.83
CA VAL A 71 11.24 -5.60 -6.50
C VAL A 71 12.44 -4.85 -5.95
N GLY A 72 13.59 -5.49 -5.90
CA GLY A 72 14.81 -4.82 -5.46
C GLY A 72 16.07 -5.66 -5.61
N PHE A 73 17.17 -4.93 -5.77
CA PHE A 73 18.54 -5.42 -5.67
C PHE A 73 19.39 -4.26 -5.13
N LEU A 74 19.82 -4.31 -3.87
CA LEU A 74 20.44 -3.22 -3.11
C LEU A 74 19.54 -1.98 -2.93
N VAL A 75 18.87 -1.54 -3.97
CA VAL A 75 17.78 -0.55 -3.96
C VAL A 75 16.54 -1.21 -4.50
N GLY A 76 15.40 -0.96 -3.87
CA GLY A 76 14.14 -1.56 -4.26
C GLY A 76 13.01 -0.57 -4.26
N GLY A 77 11.90 -0.99 -4.86
CA GLY A 77 10.66 -0.24 -4.84
C GLY A 77 9.45 -1.17 -4.76
N GLN A 78 8.36 -0.63 -4.29
CA GLN A 78 7.06 -1.30 -4.39
C GLN A 78 6.04 -0.36 -5.01
N TYR A 79 5.10 -0.96 -5.73
CA TYR A 79 3.98 -0.27 -6.35
C TYR A 79 2.74 -1.16 -6.36
N GLY A 80 1.59 -0.56 -6.12
CA GLY A 80 0.29 -1.20 -6.27
C GLY A 80 -0.83 -0.18 -6.41
N GLU A 81 -1.92 -0.59 -7.04
CA GLU A 81 -3.15 0.19 -7.15
C GLU A 81 -4.26 -0.48 -6.36
N GLY A 82 -5.16 0.32 -5.81
CA GLY A 82 -6.24 -0.12 -4.97
C GLY A 82 -7.46 0.78 -5.04
N ALA A 83 -8.53 0.35 -4.38
CA ALA A 83 -9.77 1.11 -4.31
C ALA A 83 -10.25 1.24 -2.85
N LEU A 84 -10.84 2.39 -2.56
CA LEU A 84 -11.56 2.67 -1.32
C LEU A 84 -13.03 2.32 -1.50
N ILE A 85 -13.51 1.44 -0.65
CA ILE A 85 -14.89 0.95 -0.62
C ILE A 85 -15.60 1.56 0.59
N VAL A 86 -16.73 2.22 0.36
CA VAL A 86 -17.65 2.71 1.40
C VAL A 86 -19.03 2.16 1.07
N ASP A 87 -19.70 1.55 2.01
CA ASP A 87 -21.03 0.95 1.85
C ASP A 87 -21.13 0.04 0.61
N GLY A 88 -20.08 -0.74 0.36
CA GLY A 88 -20.00 -1.68 -0.76
C GLY A 88 -19.78 -1.05 -2.13
N LYS A 89 -19.52 0.26 -2.22
CA LYS A 89 -19.28 1.00 -3.46
C LYS A 89 -17.86 1.56 -3.50
N THR A 90 -17.21 1.51 -4.65
CA THR A 90 -15.95 2.20 -4.89
C THR A 90 -16.18 3.71 -4.89
N VAL A 91 -15.48 4.44 -4.00
CA VAL A 91 -15.57 5.91 -3.87
C VAL A 91 -14.28 6.61 -4.25
N GLY A 92 -13.21 5.88 -4.52
CA GLY A 92 -11.94 6.44 -4.95
C GLY A 92 -10.90 5.38 -5.24
N TYR A 93 -9.91 5.76 -6.02
CA TYR A 93 -8.76 4.92 -6.36
C TYR A 93 -7.50 5.51 -5.75
N TYR A 94 -6.57 4.63 -5.39
CA TYR A 94 -5.33 5.00 -4.71
C TYR A 94 -4.18 4.17 -5.24
N ASN A 95 -2.99 4.72 -5.19
CA ASN A 95 -1.77 3.93 -5.32
C ASN A 95 -1.02 3.84 -4.00
N THR A 96 -0.15 2.85 -3.89
CA THR A 96 0.82 2.71 -2.82
C THR A 96 2.21 2.60 -3.42
N VAL A 97 3.13 3.41 -2.91
CA VAL A 97 4.52 3.46 -3.35
C VAL A 97 5.43 3.43 -2.12
N ALA A 98 6.50 2.64 -2.17
CA ALA A 98 7.59 2.76 -1.20
C ALA A 98 8.93 2.51 -1.89
N GLY A 99 9.95 3.20 -1.39
CA GLY A 99 11.35 2.90 -1.68
C GLY A 99 11.93 2.01 -0.57
N SER A 100 12.87 1.15 -0.92
CA SER A 100 13.66 0.40 0.05
C SER A 100 15.13 0.40 -0.33
N TYR A 101 15.99 0.46 0.68
CA TYR A 101 17.43 0.35 0.52
C TYR A 101 17.95 -0.76 1.43
N GLY A 102 18.80 -1.63 0.92
CA GLY A 102 19.39 -2.72 1.70
C GLY A 102 19.79 -3.92 0.86
N LEU A 103 20.44 -4.90 1.49
CA LEU A 103 20.86 -6.17 0.87
C LEU A 103 19.65 -7.10 0.63
N GLN A 104 18.71 -6.64 -0.20
CA GLN A 104 17.51 -7.41 -0.57
C GLN A 104 17.55 -7.63 -2.08
N ALA A 105 17.60 -8.90 -2.48
CA ALA A 105 17.48 -9.27 -3.88
C ALA A 105 16.22 -10.12 -4.06
N GLY A 106 15.37 -9.75 -5.01
CA GLY A 106 14.21 -10.56 -5.33
C GLY A 106 12.99 -9.76 -5.81
N ALA A 107 11.94 -10.52 -6.04
CA ALA A 107 10.63 -9.99 -6.36
C ALA A 107 9.59 -10.64 -5.45
N GLN A 108 8.64 -9.86 -4.98
CA GLN A 108 7.54 -10.31 -4.15
C GLN A 108 6.23 -9.69 -4.63
N LYS A 109 5.16 -10.48 -4.54
CA LYS A 109 3.80 -10.03 -4.79
C LYS A 109 2.94 -10.33 -3.57
N PHE A 110 2.15 -9.36 -3.14
CA PHE A 110 1.22 -9.48 -2.02
C PHE A 110 0.05 -8.52 -2.22
N GLY A 111 -1.02 -8.72 -1.45
CA GLY A 111 -2.08 -7.73 -1.32
C GLY A 111 -2.23 -7.31 0.12
N TYR A 112 -2.89 -6.21 0.36
CA TYR A 112 -3.32 -5.81 1.70
C TYR A 112 -4.63 -5.05 1.68
N ALA A 113 -5.34 -5.13 2.80
CA ALA A 113 -6.59 -4.42 3.03
C ALA A 113 -6.52 -3.68 4.36
N MET A 114 -7.00 -2.44 4.37
CA MET A 114 -7.03 -1.56 5.54
C MET A 114 -8.48 -1.22 5.85
N PHE A 115 -8.93 -1.59 7.04
CA PHE A 115 -10.27 -1.34 7.55
C PHE A 115 -10.24 -0.10 8.45
N PHE A 116 -10.87 0.96 8.02
CA PHE A 116 -10.98 2.23 8.76
C PHE A 116 -12.15 2.14 9.71
N MET A 117 -11.88 2.11 11.02
CA MET A 117 -12.91 1.91 12.03
C MET A 117 -13.57 3.22 12.47
N ASP A 118 -12.87 4.33 12.33
CA ASP A 118 -13.34 5.66 12.73
C ASP A 118 -13.27 6.67 11.57
N THR A 119 -14.06 7.73 11.72
CA THR A 119 -14.15 8.82 10.74
C THR A 119 -12.86 9.62 10.65
N ALA A 120 -12.16 9.82 11.76
CA ALA A 120 -10.93 10.63 11.80
C ALA A 120 -9.82 10.00 10.96
N SER A 121 -9.64 8.69 11.05
CA SER A 121 -8.68 7.95 10.21
C SER A 121 -9.04 8.01 8.73
N LEU A 122 -10.33 7.95 8.38
CA LEU A 122 -10.79 8.07 6.99
C LEU A 122 -10.62 9.50 6.46
N GLU A 123 -10.92 10.51 7.25
CA GLU A 123 -10.69 11.91 6.91
C GLU A 123 -9.20 12.21 6.74
N TYR A 124 -8.34 11.62 7.55
CA TYR A 124 -6.90 11.74 7.40
C TYR A 124 -6.43 11.23 6.01
N LEU A 125 -6.94 10.08 5.57
CA LEU A 125 -6.67 9.56 4.22
C LEU A 125 -7.15 10.53 3.14
N ASN A 126 -8.37 11.07 3.28
CA ASN A 126 -8.99 11.92 2.26
C ASN A 126 -8.33 13.31 2.16
N ASN A 127 -7.88 13.88 3.27
CA ASN A 127 -7.33 15.22 3.36
C ASN A 127 -5.82 15.28 3.15
N SER A 128 -5.13 14.15 3.25
CA SER A 128 -3.69 14.10 3.03
C SER A 128 -3.36 14.16 1.53
N SER A 129 -2.38 14.99 1.16
CA SER A 129 -1.80 15.00 -0.19
C SER A 129 -0.95 13.76 -0.48
N GLY A 130 -1.23 12.68 0.22
CA GLY A 130 -0.52 11.40 0.23
C GLY A 130 -0.17 11.03 1.67
N TRP A 131 -0.71 9.91 2.13
CA TRP A 131 -0.49 9.41 3.47
C TRP A 131 0.69 8.44 3.52
N GLU A 132 1.66 8.73 4.36
CA GLU A 132 2.77 7.81 4.66
C GLU A 132 2.38 6.91 5.84
N ILE A 133 2.37 5.60 5.60
CA ILE A 133 2.05 4.61 6.63
C ILE A 133 3.13 4.64 7.72
N GLY A 134 2.69 4.83 8.96
CA GLY A 134 3.56 5.03 10.13
C GLY A 134 3.56 6.47 10.63
N VAL A 135 2.92 7.39 9.91
CA VAL A 135 2.66 8.79 10.32
C VAL A 135 1.15 9.00 10.37
N GLY A 136 0.63 9.57 11.45
CA GLY A 136 -0.80 9.82 11.63
C GLY A 136 -1.55 8.67 12.31
N PRO A 137 -2.68 8.18 11.80
CA PRO A 137 -3.52 7.20 12.46
C PRO A 137 -2.79 5.89 12.78
N SER A 138 -3.13 5.31 13.92
CA SER A 138 -2.58 4.01 14.35
C SER A 138 -3.06 2.89 13.43
N ILE A 139 -2.14 2.01 13.04
CA ILE A 139 -2.43 0.82 12.25
C ILE A 139 -2.09 -0.43 13.04
N VAL A 140 -3.06 -1.31 13.16
CA VAL A 140 -2.91 -2.63 13.79
C VAL A 140 -2.82 -3.67 12.67
N PHE A 141 -1.69 -4.37 12.57
CA PHE A 141 -1.56 -5.48 11.63
C PHE A 141 -2.18 -6.73 12.22
N VAL A 142 -3.14 -7.31 11.50
CA VAL A 142 -3.87 -8.49 11.94
C VAL A 142 -3.27 -9.73 11.31
N ASP A 143 -2.75 -10.61 12.15
CA ASP A 143 -2.34 -11.97 11.80
C ASP A 143 -3.42 -13.00 12.19
N GLU A 144 -3.18 -14.30 11.89
CA GLU A 144 -4.13 -15.37 12.22
C GLU A 144 -4.37 -15.51 13.73
N GLY A 145 -3.35 -15.27 14.55
CA GLY A 145 -3.43 -15.35 16.02
C GLY A 145 -4.25 -14.21 16.61
N MET A 146 -3.95 -13.00 16.21
CA MET A 146 -4.65 -11.79 16.65
C MET A 146 -6.11 -11.78 16.16
N GLY A 147 -6.36 -12.27 14.94
CA GLY A 147 -7.69 -12.30 14.35
C GLY A 147 -8.72 -13.10 15.17
N LYS A 148 -8.28 -14.07 15.97
CA LYS A 148 -9.15 -14.84 16.87
C LYS A 148 -9.61 -14.04 18.10
N ASN A 149 -8.85 -13.03 18.50
CA ASN A 149 -9.07 -12.24 19.72
C ASN A 149 -9.71 -10.87 19.43
N ILE A 150 -10.02 -10.56 18.17
CA ILE A 150 -10.71 -9.32 17.82
C ILE A 150 -12.15 -9.40 18.31
N THR A 151 -12.52 -8.51 19.24
CA THR A 151 -13.87 -8.36 19.79
C THR A 151 -14.42 -6.98 19.48
N THR A 152 -15.75 -6.80 19.54
CA THR A 152 -16.40 -5.50 19.32
C THR A 152 -15.95 -4.43 20.31
N SER A 153 -15.42 -4.82 21.48
CA SER A 153 -14.87 -3.88 22.45
C SER A 153 -13.43 -3.43 22.14
N THR A 154 -12.71 -4.15 21.28
CA THR A 154 -11.32 -3.84 20.90
C THR A 154 -11.19 -3.13 19.56
N THR A 155 -12.26 -2.98 18.79
CA THR A 155 -12.25 -2.45 17.42
C THR A 155 -12.68 -0.98 17.30
N LYS A 156 -12.57 -0.20 18.35
CA LYS A 156 -13.22 1.14 18.40
C LYS A 156 -12.47 2.25 17.66
N GLU A 157 -11.17 2.12 17.42
CA GLU A 157 -10.37 3.22 16.89
C GLU A 157 -9.24 2.74 15.98
N GLY A 158 -8.90 3.58 14.98
CA GLY A 158 -7.76 3.36 14.12
C GLY A 158 -8.04 2.51 12.89
N ILE A 159 -7.00 1.86 12.41
CA ILE A 159 -7.01 1.10 11.17
C ILE A 159 -6.49 -0.31 11.43
N TYR A 160 -7.20 -1.31 10.92
CA TYR A 160 -6.77 -2.70 10.93
C TYR A 160 -6.32 -3.13 9.54
N ALA A 161 -5.09 -3.62 9.43
CA ALA A 161 -4.50 -4.02 8.16
C ALA A 161 -4.26 -5.53 8.09
N PHE A 162 -4.71 -6.14 7.01
CA PHE A 162 -4.45 -7.54 6.66
C PHE A 162 -3.52 -7.61 5.46
N ILE A 163 -2.43 -8.36 5.57
CA ILE A 163 -1.56 -8.68 4.46
C ILE A 163 -1.86 -10.12 4.00
N TYR A 164 -2.07 -10.32 2.70
CA TYR A 164 -2.47 -11.61 2.16
C TYR A 164 -1.81 -11.92 0.82
N GLY A 165 -1.85 -13.19 0.45
CA GLY A 165 -1.46 -13.65 -0.89
C GLY A 165 0.02 -13.47 -1.20
N GLN A 166 0.88 -13.51 -0.19
CA GLN A 166 2.34 -13.38 -0.35
C GLN A 166 2.89 -14.46 -1.28
N LYS A 167 3.64 -14.03 -2.31
CA LYS A 167 4.34 -14.90 -3.25
C LYS A 167 5.69 -14.28 -3.59
N GLY A 168 6.73 -15.10 -3.77
CA GLY A 168 8.08 -14.68 -4.15
C GLY A 168 9.13 -15.03 -3.10
N LEU A 169 10.37 -14.66 -3.39
CA LEU A 169 11.55 -15.08 -2.63
C LEU A 169 12.02 -14.03 -1.59
N MET A 170 11.37 -12.87 -1.51
CA MET A 170 11.77 -11.83 -0.57
C MET A 170 11.15 -12.10 0.81
N ALA A 171 11.98 -12.14 1.84
CA ALA A 171 11.52 -12.32 3.22
C ALA A 171 10.94 -11.01 3.78
N GLY A 172 9.79 -11.12 4.45
CA GLY A 172 9.15 -10.03 5.19
C GLY A 172 8.41 -9.02 4.32
N VAL A 173 7.21 -8.68 4.73
CA VAL A 173 6.40 -7.60 4.13
C VAL A 173 6.21 -6.53 5.19
N GLY A 174 6.77 -5.35 4.95
CA GLY A 174 6.50 -4.14 5.73
C GLY A 174 5.69 -3.16 4.89
N LEU A 175 4.70 -2.55 5.49
CA LEU A 175 3.95 -1.44 4.87
C LEU A 175 4.47 -0.08 5.36
N GLN A 176 5.20 -0.05 6.47
CA GLN A 176 5.75 1.18 7.04
C GLN A 176 6.61 1.95 6.03
N GLY A 177 6.44 3.26 5.97
CA GLY A 177 7.09 4.12 4.99
C GLY A 177 6.49 4.05 3.58
N SER A 178 5.40 3.29 3.39
CA SER A 178 4.67 3.32 2.13
C SER A 178 3.79 4.57 2.05
N LYS A 179 3.89 5.30 0.95
CA LYS A 179 3.04 6.45 0.67
C LYS A 179 1.81 6.01 -0.12
N ILE A 180 0.63 6.34 0.40
CA ILE A 180 -0.66 6.12 -0.26
C ILE A 180 -1.13 7.45 -0.82
N THR A 181 -1.43 7.49 -2.12
CA THR A 181 -1.86 8.72 -2.81
C THR A 181 -3.14 8.45 -3.60
N LYS A 182 -4.09 9.39 -3.55
CA LYS A 182 -5.32 9.31 -4.33
C LYS A 182 -5.00 9.48 -5.81
N LEU A 183 -5.60 8.64 -6.63
CA LEU A 183 -5.57 8.74 -8.08
C LEU A 183 -6.76 9.57 -8.56
N ASN A 184 -6.53 10.43 -9.53
CA ASN A 184 -7.59 11.11 -10.26
C ASN A 184 -7.76 10.35 -11.59
N PRO A 185 -8.78 9.47 -11.70
CA PRO A 185 -9.04 8.70 -12.92
C PRO A 185 -9.54 9.59 -14.07
#